data_09d81e46e4b80663cf2951e6727197b8
#
_entry.id   09d81e46e4b80663cf2951e6727197b8
#
_cell.length_a   1.000
_cell.length_b   1.000
_cell.length_c   1.000
_cell.angle_alpha   90.00
_cell.angle_beta   90.00
_cell.angle_gamma   90.00
#
_symmetry.space_group_name_H-M   'P 1'
#
loop_
_entity.id
_entity.type
_entity.pdbx_description
1 polymer ?
#
loop_
_entity_poly.entity_id
_entity_poly.type
_entity_poly.pdbx_seq_one_letter_code
_entity_poly.pdbx_strand_id
1 'polypeptide(L)'
;MRLKDGFKGERSIVLPKKIVDIMDEDPLVSMLHITDIGYYPKAANHYRRRDEPIDQYVFIYCVDGSGFFQIGTDKANRHKVSRNQYFIIPAGTPHVYGADADDPWTIYWIHFSGPLAKHYAAGASTPCSINPGVQSRISNRINLFEEIFNTIQASWRIENLRYAMSLFHHYLGSLRYLNQYRSASKEDHSVELIDASVHFMTENLERHLTLQEIADFCGYSVPHFSALFKERTGHSPLNYFNILKIRKACELIDETSMKFNQISSKLGFSDQLYFSRLFNSIMGMSPKAYRTRLQC
;
A
#
# COMPACT_ATOMS: atom_id res chain seq x y z
N MET A 1 -11.69 14.09 16.41
CA MET A 1 -10.62 13.87 17.42
C MET A 1 -9.36 13.48 16.69
N ARG A 2 -8.17 14.03 17.03
CA ARG A 2 -6.90 13.67 16.38
C ARG A 2 -6.34 12.37 16.97
N LEU A 3 -5.90 11.45 16.12
CA LEU A 3 -5.37 10.15 16.51
C LEU A 3 -3.89 10.01 16.08
N LYS A 4 -3.11 9.36 16.90
CA LYS A 4 -1.70 9.03 16.59
C LYS A 4 -1.57 7.61 16.02
N ASP A 5 -2.42 6.71 16.46
CA ASP A 5 -2.51 5.28 16.19
C ASP A 5 -3.92 4.77 16.56
N GLY A 6 -4.18 3.48 16.52
CA GLY A 6 -5.47 2.87 16.86
C GLY A 6 -6.43 2.76 15.67
N PHE A 7 -5.92 2.69 14.43
CA PHE A 7 -6.74 2.54 13.23
C PHE A 7 -7.15 1.08 13.03
N LYS A 8 -8.41 0.85 12.67
CA LYS A 8 -8.89 -0.51 12.41
C LYS A 8 -8.03 -1.20 11.34
N GLY A 9 -7.38 -2.33 11.69
CA GLY A 9 -6.51 -3.08 10.78
C GLY A 9 -5.08 -2.54 10.68
N GLU A 10 -4.68 -1.61 11.55
CA GLU A 10 -3.29 -1.17 11.62
C GLU A 10 -2.35 -2.30 12.06
N ARG A 11 -1.12 -2.20 11.59
CA ARG A 11 -0.03 -3.07 12.01
C ARG A 11 1.20 -2.20 12.22
N SER A 12 1.87 -2.39 13.34
CA SER A 12 3.11 -1.65 13.64
C SER A 12 4.04 -2.45 14.53
N ILE A 13 5.31 -2.22 14.35
CA ILE A 13 6.39 -2.77 15.19
C ILE A 13 7.29 -1.60 15.57
N VAL A 14 7.50 -1.42 16.88
CA VAL A 14 8.47 -0.50 17.45
C VAL A 14 9.56 -1.36 18.06
N LEU A 15 10.79 -1.26 17.54
CA LEU A 15 11.90 -2.05 18.07
C LEU A 15 12.33 -1.51 19.42
N PRO A 16 12.53 -2.39 20.42
CA PRO A 16 13.06 -1.99 21.71
C PRO A 16 14.45 -1.37 21.55
N LYS A 17 14.76 -0.36 22.38
CA LYS A 17 16.05 0.31 22.34
C LYS A 17 17.25 -0.65 22.35
N LYS A 18 17.20 -1.71 23.18
CA LYS A 18 18.26 -2.73 23.23
C LYS A 18 18.52 -3.43 21.89
N ILE A 19 17.47 -3.60 21.08
CA ILE A 19 17.61 -4.19 19.74
C ILE A 19 18.20 -3.18 18.78
N VAL A 20 17.82 -1.91 18.88
CA VAL A 20 18.41 -0.82 18.09
C VAL A 20 19.90 -0.68 18.44
N ASP A 21 20.26 -0.68 19.73
CA ASP A 21 21.65 -0.60 20.18
C ASP A 21 22.52 -1.76 19.61
N ILE A 22 21.97 -2.98 19.55
CA ILE A 22 22.65 -4.13 18.90
C ILE A 22 22.85 -3.87 17.39
N MET A 23 21.88 -3.28 16.71
CA MET A 23 21.99 -2.96 15.28
C MET A 23 22.99 -1.83 15.03
N ASP A 24 23.10 -0.85 15.92
CA ASP A 24 24.08 0.23 15.85
C ASP A 24 25.53 -0.27 15.96
N GLU A 25 25.75 -1.37 16.67
CA GLU A 25 27.06 -2.01 16.83
C GLU A 25 27.36 -3.05 15.73
N ASP A 26 26.34 -3.51 14.99
CA ASP A 26 26.53 -4.57 14.00
C ASP A 26 27.10 -4.03 12.68
N PRO A 27 28.21 -4.58 12.18
CA PRO A 27 28.92 -4.03 11.01
C PRO A 27 28.11 -4.09 9.69
N LEU A 28 27.08 -4.93 9.60
CA LEU A 28 26.26 -5.08 8.39
C LEU A 28 25.04 -4.18 8.38
N VAL A 29 24.50 -3.81 9.54
CA VAL A 29 23.23 -3.07 9.62
C VAL A 29 23.37 -1.67 10.24
N SER A 30 24.45 -1.36 10.92
CA SER A 30 24.68 -0.05 11.56
C SER A 30 24.62 1.13 10.60
N MET A 31 24.94 0.91 9.34
CA MET A 31 24.94 1.97 8.32
C MET A 31 23.55 2.43 7.90
N LEU A 32 22.55 1.55 8.03
CA LEU A 32 21.14 1.83 7.74
C LEU A 32 20.25 0.76 8.38
N HIS A 33 19.40 1.15 9.31
CA HIS A 33 18.50 0.23 9.99
C HIS A 33 17.15 0.86 10.32
N ILE A 34 16.12 0.00 10.38
CA ILE A 34 14.74 0.34 10.77
C ILE A 34 14.68 0.37 12.30
N THR A 35 14.02 1.39 12.87
CA THR A 35 13.67 1.45 14.28
C THR A 35 12.19 1.17 14.52
N ASP A 36 11.34 1.58 13.58
CA ASP A 36 9.89 1.39 13.64
C ASP A 36 9.37 1.17 12.22
N ILE A 37 8.35 0.34 12.07
CA ILE A 37 7.74 0.04 10.79
C ILE A 37 6.25 -0.22 10.95
N GLY A 38 5.42 0.20 10.00
CA GLY A 38 4.00 -0.05 10.09
C GLY A 38 3.18 0.28 8.86
N TYR A 39 1.93 -0.13 8.94
CA TYR A 39 0.89 0.08 7.94
C TYR A 39 -0.38 0.58 8.62
N TYR A 40 -0.91 1.72 8.13
CA TYR A 40 -2.15 2.32 8.62
C TYR A 40 -3.17 2.40 7.47
N PRO A 41 -4.20 1.53 7.47
CA PRO A 41 -5.25 1.60 6.47
C PRO A 41 -6.27 2.69 6.79
N LYS A 42 -6.64 3.51 5.80
CA LYS A 42 -7.66 4.56 5.90
C LYS A 42 -7.62 5.32 7.24
N ALA A 43 -6.44 5.86 7.55
CA ALA A 43 -6.11 6.41 8.85
C ALA A 43 -6.84 7.74 9.11
N ALA A 44 -8.17 7.67 9.28
CA ALA A 44 -9.02 8.82 9.54
C ALA A 44 -8.59 9.56 10.81
N ASN A 45 -8.51 10.89 10.71
CA ASN A 45 -8.03 11.76 11.80
C ASN A 45 -6.56 11.54 12.22
N HIS A 46 -5.78 10.79 11.46
CA HIS A 46 -4.36 10.64 11.74
C HIS A 46 -3.67 12.01 11.75
N TYR A 47 -2.98 12.28 12.86
CA TYR A 47 -2.29 13.55 13.05
C TYR A 47 -1.13 13.37 14.01
N ARG A 48 0.07 13.70 13.57
CA ARG A 48 1.28 13.68 14.38
C ARG A 48 1.97 15.04 14.31
N ARG A 49 2.30 15.60 15.46
CA ARG A 49 3.11 16.82 15.57
C ARG A 49 4.27 16.55 16.51
N ARG A 50 5.45 16.90 16.07
CA ARG A 50 6.69 16.84 16.85
C ARG A 50 7.37 18.20 16.78
N ASP A 51 7.22 18.97 17.85
CA ASP A 51 7.91 20.27 18.03
C ASP A 51 9.36 20.03 18.47
N GLU A 52 9.58 18.98 19.30
CA GLU A 52 10.89 18.44 19.61
C GLU A 52 11.26 17.41 18.55
N PRO A 53 12.38 17.60 17.81
CA PRO A 53 12.79 16.69 16.77
C PRO A 53 13.21 15.32 17.32
N ILE A 54 13.11 14.30 16.49
CA ILE A 54 13.58 12.95 16.78
C ILE A 54 14.83 12.64 15.95
N ASP A 55 15.70 11.77 16.43
CA ASP A 55 16.96 11.42 15.76
C ASP A 55 16.78 10.39 14.62
N GLN A 56 15.54 10.11 14.23
CA GLN A 56 15.19 9.18 13.17
C GLN A 56 14.67 9.92 11.95
N TYR A 57 14.93 9.36 10.78
CA TYR A 57 14.24 9.71 9.54
C TYR A 57 12.86 9.08 9.53
N VAL A 58 11.86 9.79 9.00
CA VAL A 58 10.48 9.29 8.89
C VAL A 58 10.12 9.18 7.41
N PHE A 59 10.03 7.95 6.92
CA PHE A 59 9.51 7.64 5.59
C PHE A 59 8.00 7.40 5.67
N ILE A 60 7.24 7.99 4.75
CA ILE A 60 5.81 7.70 4.57
C ILE A 60 5.51 7.56 3.07
N TYR A 61 4.87 6.46 2.70
CA TYR A 61 4.36 6.17 1.37
C TYR A 61 2.84 6.08 1.40
N CYS A 62 2.18 6.99 0.69
CA CYS A 62 0.72 7.02 0.53
C CYS A 62 0.32 6.13 -0.64
N VAL A 63 -0.37 5.04 -0.34
CA VAL A 63 -0.85 4.08 -1.37
C VAL A 63 -2.29 4.34 -1.78
N ASP A 64 -3.08 5.00 -0.93
CA ASP A 64 -4.47 5.39 -1.21
C ASP A 64 -4.85 6.63 -0.40
N GLY A 65 -5.85 7.39 -0.89
CA GLY A 65 -6.28 8.63 -0.25
C GLY A 65 -5.25 9.76 -0.31
N SER A 66 -5.33 10.68 0.63
CA SER A 66 -4.47 11.85 0.69
C SER A 66 -4.18 12.32 2.12
N GLY A 67 -3.16 13.18 2.25
CA GLY A 67 -2.75 13.79 3.49
C GLY A 67 -1.83 14.98 3.27
N PHE A 68 -1.12 15.38 4.31
CA PHE A 68 -0.15 16.46 4.25
C PHE A 68 1.02 16.21 5.20
N PHE A 69 2.14 16.86 4.90
CA PHE A 69 3.22 17.04 5.87
C PHE A 69 3.80 18.44 5.79
N GLN A 70 4.48 18.85 6.84
CA GLN A 70 5.22 20.09 6.93
C GLN A 70 6.52 19.83 7.69
N ILE A 71 7.62 20.29 7.13
CA ILE A 71 8.97 20.20 7.73
C ILE A 71 9.35 21.58 8.27
N GLY A 72 9.81 21.63 9.51
CA GLY A 72 10.08 22.86 10.22
C GLY A 72 8.82 23.59 10.69
N THR A 73 8.98 24.84 11.11
CA THR A 73 7.90 25.67 11.67
C THR A 73 7.20 26.55 10.62
N ASP A 74 7.82 26.72 9.45
CA ASP A 74 7.29 27.54 8.39
C ASP A 74 6.14 26.83 7.65
N LYS A 75 4.98 27.50 7.62
CA LYS A 75 3.78 26.99 6.93
C LYS A 75 3.96 26.92 5.40
N ALA A 76 4.89 27.68 4.83
CA ALA A 76 5.21 27.60 3.40
C ALA A 76 5.78 26.23 3.00
N ASN A 77 6.37 25.50 3.95
CA ASN A 77 6.89 24.14 3.76
C ASN A 77 5.84 23.05 3.99
N ARG A 78 4.56 23.37 3.88
CA ARG A 78 3.47 22.40 3.95
C ARG A 78 3.14 21.88 2.56
N HIS A 79 3.23 20.56 2.40
CA HIS A 79 2.98 19.86 1.15
C HIS A 79 1.77 18.94 1.28
N LYS A 80 0.92 18.93 0.25
CA LYS A 80 -0.10 17.89 0.09
C LYS A 80 0.56 16.63 -0.44
N VAL A 81 0.12 15.47 0.05
CA VAL A 81 0.52 14.14 -0.40
C VAL A 81 -0.70 13.42 -0.92
N SER A 82 -0.57 12.80 -2.07
CA SER A 82 -1.63 12.04 -2.71
C SER A 82 -1.16 10.61 -2.98
N ARG A 83 -2.08 9.77 -3.43
CA ARG A 83 -1.81 8.38 -3.80
C ARG A 83 -0.57 8.24 -4.70
N ASN A 84 0.20 7.20 -4.46
CA ASN A 84 1.47 6.88 -5.13
C ASN A 84 2.57 7.94 -4.94
N GLN A 85 2.52 8.68 -3.84
CA GLN A 85 3.59 9.59 -3.44
C GLN A 85 4.21 9.17 -2.12
N TYR A 86 5.50 9.38 -2.00
CA TYR A 86 6.22 9.21 -0.74
C TYR A 86 7.02 10.47 -0.40
N PHE A 87 7.40 10.58 0.85
CA PHE A 87 8.31 11.61 1.34
C PHE A 87 9.14 11.06 2.50
N ILE A 88 10.24 11.74 2.80
CA ILE A 88 11.09 11.42 3.95
C ILE A 88 11.34 12.70 4.74
N ILE A 89 10.98 12.70 6.01
CA ILE A 89 11.30 13.77 6.94
C ILE A 89 12.71 13.50 7.50
N PRO A 90 13.63 14.46 7.39
CA PRO A 90 14.98 14.31 7.93
C PRO A 90 14.98 14.20 9.47
N ALA A 91 15.91 13.43 10.00
CA ALA A 91 16.20 13.40 11.44
C ALA A 91 16.55 14.80 11.96
N GLY A 92 16.31 15.05 13.23
CA GLY A 92 16.62 16.32 13.86
C GLY A 92 15.73 17.50 13.42
N THR A 93 14.58 17.25 12.79
CA THR A 93 13.74 18.31 12.23
C THR A 93 12.34 18.31 12.84
N PRO A 94 11.86 19.45 13.41
CA PRO A 94 10.48 19.60 13.83
C PRO A 94 9.53 19.39 12.65
N HIS A 95 8.40 18.71 12.88
CA HIS A 95 7.50 18.41 11.80
C HIS A 95 6.06 18.12 12.23
N VAL A 96 5.15 18.22 11.27
CA VAL A 96 3.76 17.79 11.43
C VAL A 96 3.30 17.08 10.16
N TYR A 97 2.50 16.03 10.33
CA TYR A 97 1.83 15.36 9.22
C TYR A 97 0.46 14.81 9.67
N GLY A 98 -0.41 14.56 8.71
CA GLY A 98 -1.72 14.02 8.99
C GLY A 98 -2.50 13.66 7.74
N ALA A 99 -3.55 12.86 7.94
CA ALA A 99 -4.50 12.50 6.90
C ALA A 99 -5.37 13.69 6.49
N ASP A 100 -5.84 13.68 5.26
CA ASP A 100 -6.96 14.51 4.82
C ASP A 100 -8.24 14.10 5.55
N ALA A 101 -9.14 15.04 5.77
CA ALA A 101 -10.36 14.78 6.55
C ALA A 101 -11.42 14.01 5.73
N ASP A 102 -11.51 14.33 4.43
CA ASP A 102 -12.54 13.80 3.54
C ASP A 102 -12.04 12.54 2.79
N ASP A 103 -10.71 12.45 2.56
CA ASP A 103 -10.07 11.35 1.84
C ASP A 103 -8.83 10.86 2.63
N PRO A 104 -9.04 10.21 3.79
CA PRO A 104 -7.94 9.82 4.67
C PRO A 104 -7.05 8.77 4.03
N TRP A 105 -5.74 9.00 4.12
CA TRP A 105 -4.73 8.15 3.51
C TRP A 105 -4.63 6.74 4.08
N THR A 106 -4.21 5.82 3.24
CA THR A 106 -3.64 4.52 3.59
C THR A 106 -2.14 4.61 3.37
N ILE A 107 -1.34 4.33 4.39
CA ILE A 107 0.10 4.54 4.36
C ILE A 107 0.91 3.33 4.84
N TYR A 108 2.06 3.14 4.20
CA TYR A 108 3.20 2.42 4.73
C TYR A 108 4.18 3.44 5.31
N TRP A 109 4.70 3.19 6.49
CA TRP A 109 5.61 4.10 7.15
C TRP A 109 6.78 3.36 7.81
N ILE A 110 7.95 3.99 7.85
CA ILE A 110 9.16 3.45 8.44
C ILE A 110 9.91 4.59 9.14
N HIS A 111 10.31 4.40 10.40
CA HIS A 111 11.36 5.19 11.01
C HIS A 111 12.68 4.44 10.87
N PHE A 112 13.73 5.16 10.56
CA PHE A 112 15.04 4.55 10.30
C PHE A 112 16.18 5.49 10.65
N SER A 113 17.34 4.91 10.87
CA SER A 113 18.57 5.59 11.28
C SER A 113 19.80 5.03 10.57
N GLY A 114 20.93 5.61 10.87
CA GLY A 114 22.24 5.22 10.34
C GLY A 114 22.87 6.22 9.39
N PRO A 115 24.19 6.19 9.22
CA PRO A 115 24.93 7.18 8.41
C PRO A 115 24.49 7.27 6.94
N LEU A 116 23.94 6.19 6.36
CA LEU A 116 23.46 6.17 4.98
C LEU A 116 22.05 6.73 4.82
N ALA A 117 21.29 6.92 5.90
CA ALA A 117 19.91 7.43 5.85
C ALA A 117 19.80 8.76 5.09
N LYS A 118 20.75 9.69 5.30
CA LYS A 118 20.79 10.97 4.61
C LYS A 118 20.87 10.86 3.07
N HIS A 119 21.53 9.83 2.56
CA HIS A 119 21.68 9.62 1.11
C HIS A 119 20.38 9.16 0.47
N TYR A 120 19.59 8.33 1.16
CA TYR A 120 18.27 7.91 0.69
C TYR A 120 17.22 9.01 0.86
N ALA A 121 17.34 9.85 1.90
CA ALA A 121 16.44 10.97 2.14
C ALA A 121 16.68 12.17 1.21
N ALA A 122 17.83 12.25 0.56
CA ALA A 122 18.20 13.37 -0.30
C ALA A 122 17.18 13.56 -1.45
N GLY A 123 16.55 14.75 -1.50
CA GLY A 123 15.51 15.09 -2.49
C GLY A 123 14.11 14.57 -2.17
N ALA A 124 13.89 13.89 -1.04
CA ALA A 124 12.60 13.37 -0.63
C ALA A 124 11.91 14.20 0.47
N SER A 125 12.40 15.41 0.76
CA SER A 125 11.72 16.37 1.66
C SER A 125 10.56 17.12 0.99
N THR A 126 10.23 16.76 -0.24
CA THR A 126 9.03 17.13 -0.99
C THR A 126 8.37 15.87 -1.51
N PRO A 127 7.07 15.90 -1.89
CA PRO A 127 6.40 14.70 -2.39
C PRO A 127 7.08 14.13 -3.64
N CYS A 128 7.53 12.89 -3.55
CA CYS A 128 8.13 12.14 -4.66
C CYS A 128 7.10 11.20 -5.27
N SER A 129 6.82 11.34 -6.56
CA SER A 129 5.81 10.52 -7.23
C SER A 129 6.40 9.22 -7.78
N ILE A 130 5.72 8.12 -7.49
CA ILE A 130 5.90 6.85 -8.17
C ILE A 130 4.81 6.78 -9.22
N ASN A 131 5.12 7.21 -10.46
CA ASN A 131 4.14 7.19 -11.53
C ASN A 131 3.61 5.77 -11.74
N PRO A 132 2.28 5.56 -11.63
CA PRO A 132 1.69 4.25 -11.87
C PRO A 132 1.89 3.83 -13.33
N GLY A 133 1.90 2.53 -13.56
CA GLY A 133 2.10 1.91 -14.88
C GLY A 133 2.77 0.56 -14.70
N VAL A 134 2.81 -0.24 -15.75
CA VAL A 134 3.36 -1.61 -15.73
C VAL A 134 4.78 -1.65 -15.18
N GLN A 135 5.61 -0.71 -15.62
CA GLN A 135 7.00 -0.62 -15.16
C GLN A 135 7.17 0.03 -13.77
N SER A 136 6.09 0.44 -13.12
CA SER A 136 6.17 1.08 -11.80
C SER A 136 6.59 0.12 -10.69
N ARG A 137 6.31 -1.18 -10.88
CA ARG A 137 6.61 -2.26 -9.92
C ARG A 137 6.11 -1.95 -8.50
N ILE A 138 4.90 -1.36 -8.40
CA ILE A 138 4.30 -0.98 -7.10
C ILE A 138 4.08 -2.22 -6.25
N SER A 139 3.50 -3.30 -6.82
CA SER A 139 3.24 -4.56 -6.11
C SER A 139 4.52 -5.18 -5.56
N ASN A 140 5.63 -5.16 -6.33
CA ASN A 140 6.92 -5.66 -5.86
C ASN A 140 7.43 -4.88 -4.64
N ARG A 141 7.24 -3.55 -4.61
CA ARG A 141 7.61 -2.73 -3.42
C ARG A 141 6.74 -3.03 -2.22
N ILE A 142 5.43 -3.24 -2.43
CA ILE A 142 4.52 -3.63 -1.35
C ILE A 142 4.93 -5.00 -0.80
N ASN A 143 5.17 -5.99 -1.67
CA ASN A 143 5.63 -7.33 -1.26
C ASN A 143 6.96 -7.26 -0.50
N LEU A 144 7.88 -6.42 -0.95
CA LEU A 144 9.17 -6.22 -0.27
C LEU A 144 8.99 -5.59 1.12
N PHE A 145 8.09 -4.61 1.26
CA PHE A 145 7.74 -4.06 2.57
C PHE A 145 7.12 -5.12 3.48
N GLU A 146 6.19 -5.92 2.97
CA GLU A 146 5.55 -7.00 3.74
C GLU A 146 6.58 -8.06 4.18
N GLU A 147 7.53 -8.40 3.34
CA GLU A 147 8.61 -9.33 3.67
C GLU A 147 9.51 -8.79 4.78
N ILE A 148 9.88 -7.50 4.73
CA ILE A 148 10.62 -6.81 5.80
C ILE A 148 9.80 -6.86 7.10
N PHE A 149 8.53 -6.46 7.04
CA PHE A 149 7.64 -6.42 8.20
C PHE A 149 7.50 -7.79 8.86
N ASN A 150 7.18 -8.82 8.07
CA ASN A 150 6.99 -10.18 8.56
C ASN A 150 8.29 -10.78 9.12
N THR A 151 9.44 -10.48 8.53
CA THR A 151 10.76 -10.93 9.03
C THR A 151 11.05 -10.35 10.42
N ILE A 152 10.82 -9.03 10.61
CA ILE A 152 11.01 -8.37 11.90
C ILE A 152 9.96 -8.86 12.92
N GLN A 153 8.72 -9.08 12.48
CA GLN A 153 7.65 -9.58 13.36
C GLN A 153 7.94 -10.99 13.86
N ALA A 154 8.53 -11.84 13.03
CA ALA A 154 8.79 -13.24 13.36
C ALA A 154 9.88 -13.40 14.43
N SER A 155 10.96 -12.61 14.38
CA SER A 155 12.05 -12.71 15.35
C SER A 155 13.04 -11.54 15.25
N TRP A 156 13.58 -11.12 16.40
CA TRP A 156 14.65 -10.10 16.51
C TRP A 156 16.05 -10.73 16.64
N ARG A 157 16.25 -11.96 16.19
CA ARG A 157 17.59 -12.52 16.07
C ARG A 157 18.39 -11.75 15.04
N ILE A 158 19.69 -11.66 15.26
CA ILE A 158 20.55 -10.82 14.41
C ILE A 158 20.52 -11.21 12.94
N GLU A 159 20.36 -12.51 12.62
CA GLU A 159 20.25 -12.99 11.24
C GLU A 159 18.99 -12.46 10.55
N ASN A 160 17.84 -12.44 11.26
CA ASN A 160 16.58 -11.88 10.73
C ASN A 160 16.72 -10.37 10.56
N LEU A 161 17.34 -9.66 11.50
CA LEU A 161 17.56 -8.22 11.38
C LEU A 161 18.49 -7.90 10.21
N ARG A 162 19.59 -8.63 10.03
CA ARG A 162 20.50 -8.48 8.87
C ARG A 162 19.76 -8.70 7.56
N TYR A 163 18.94 -9.76 7.48
CA TYR A 163 18.12 -10.03 6.28
C TYR A 163 17.12 -8.90 6.02
N ALA A 164 16.33 -8.51 7.02
CA ALA A 164 15.36 -7.42 6.88
C ALA A 164 16.03 -6.09 6.46
N MET A 165 17.22 -5.76 7.01
CA MET A 165 17.94 -4.53 6.63
C MET A 165 18.53 -4.61 5.22
N SER A 166 18.95 -5.79 4.74
CA SER A 166 19.35 -5.95 3.34
C SER A 166 18.19 -5.70 2.37
N LEU A 167 17.00 -6.19 2.70
CA LEU A 167 15.78 -5.89 1.95
C LEU A 167 15.41 -4.41 2.04
N PHE A 168 15.61 -3.77 3.19
CA PHE A 168 15.35 -2.34 3.38
C PHE A 168 16.25 -1.47 2.51
N HIS A 169 17.54 -1.80 2.38
CA HIS A 169 18.41 -1.15 1.40
C HIS A 169 17.85 -1.27 -0.03
N HIS A 170 17.38 -2.46 -0.42
CA HIS A 170 16.76 -2.67 -1.72
C HIS A 170 15.45 -1.87 -1.87
N TYR A 171 14.62 -1.83 -0.81
CA TYR A 171 13.38 -1.07 -0.78
C TYR A 171 13.61 0.42 -1.03
N LEU A 172 14.50 1.06 -0.26
CA LEU A 172 14.85 2.47 -0.45
C LEU A 172 15.54 2.71 -1.80
N GLY A 173 16.40 1.79 -2.23
CA GLY A 173 17.03 1.83 -3.56
C GLY A 173 16.02 1.81 -4.70
N SER A 174 14.95 1.03 -4.56
CA SER A 174 13.86 0.95 -5.55
C SER A 174 13.09 2.26 -5.71
N LEU A 175 13.06 3.09 -4.68
CA LEU A 175 12.44 4.42 -4.67
C LEU A 175 13.41 5.50 -5.15
N ARG A 176 14.66 5.45 -4.70
CA ARG A 176 15.69 6.43 -5.04
C ARG A 176 16.15 6.34 -6.48
N TYR A 177 16.29 5.12 -7.01
CA TYR A 177 16.81 4.82 -8.34
C TYR A 177 15.71 4.23 -9.24
N LEU A 178 14.61 4.99 -9.40
CA LEU A 178 13.40 4.53 -10.10
C LEU A 178 13.66 3.98 -11.50
N ASN A 179 14.50 4.66 -12.29
CA ASN A 179 14.77 4.25 -13.66
C ASN A 179 15.56 2.93 -13.69
N GLN A 180 16.58 2.78 -12.85
CA GLN A 180 17.36 1.55 -12.75
C GLN A 180 16.51 0.39 -12.24
N TYR A 181 15.68 0.65 -11.22
CA TYR A 181 14.78 -0.37 -10.69
C TYR A 181 13.76 -0.84 -11.72
N ARG A 182 13.22 0.07 -12.54
CA ARG A 182 12.30 -0.26 -13.62
C ARG A 182 12.96 -1.03 -14.77
N SER A 183 14.18 -0.64 -15.15
CA SER A 183 14.90 -1.25 -16.27
C SER A 183 15.61 -2.55 -15.93
N ALA A 184 15.89 -2.81 -14.66
CA ALA A 184 16.61 -4.01 -14.21
C ALA A 184 15.77 -5.29 -14.27
N SER A 185 14.45 -5.20 -14.35
CA SER A 185 13.59 -6.36 -14.53
C SER A 185 13.64 -6.79 -16.00
N LYS A 186 14.32 -7.91 -16.25
CA LYS A 186 14.26 -8.67 -17.52
C LYS A 186 13.18 -9.76 -17.48
N GLU A 187 12.49 -9.89 -16.35
CA GLU A 187 11.44 -10.88 -16.19
C GLU A 187 10.21 -10.55 -17.03
N ASP A 188 9.53 -11.57 -17.43
CA ASP A 188 8.32 -11.55 -18.24
C ASP A 188 7.35 -10.44 -17.76
N HIS A 189 7.42 -9.29 -18.42
CA HIS A 189 6.59 -8.12 -18.13
C HIS A 189 5.10 -8.44 -18.01
N SER A 190 4.70 -9.62 -18.51
CA SER A 190 3.31 -10.07 -18.46
C SER A 190 2.85 -10.45 -17.03
N VAL A 191 3.72 -11.02 -16.18
CA VAL A 191 3.36 -11.38 -14.81
C VAL A 191 3.20 -10.11 -13.97
N GLU A 192 4.18 -9.21 -14.03
CA GLU A 192 4.11 -7.92 -13.32
C GLU A 192 2.91 -7.08 -13.78
N LEU A 193 2.57 -7.14 -15.06
CA LEU A 193 1.40 -6.46 -15.64
C LEU A 193 0.11 -7.01 -15.02
N ILE A 194 -0.03 -8.33 -14.96
CA ILE A 194 -1.22 -8.97 -14.41
C ILE A 194 -1.36 -8.61 -12.92
N ASP A 195 -0.28 -8.74 -12.14
CA ASP A 195 -0.30 -8.40 -10.72
C ASP A 195 -0.65 -6.92 -10.48
N ALA A 196 -0.07 -6.01 -11.24
CA ALA A 196 -0.38 -4.58 -11.16
C ALA A 196 -1.85 -4.30 -11.53
N SER A 197 -2.36 -4.95 -12.56
CA SER A 197 -3.75 -4.78 -12.98
C SER A 197 -4.74 -5.36 -11.97
N VAL A 198 -4.45 -6.52 -11.39
CA VAL A 198 -5.26 -7.13 -10.33
C VAL A 198 -5.24 -6.28 -9.07
N HIS A 199 -4.09 -5.74 -8.70
CA HIS A 199 -3.98 -4.78 -7.58
C HIS A 199 -4.82 -3.54 -7.83
N PHE A 200 -4.71 -2.93 -9.02
CA PHE A 200 -5.54 -1.78 -9.42
C PHE A 200 -7.03 -2.08 -9.36
N MET A 201 -7.45 -3.24 -9.87
CA MET A 201 -8.85 -3.70 -9.78
C MET A 201 -9.29 -3.84 -8.32
N THR A 202 -8.46 -4.45 -7.46
CA THR A 202 -8.79 -4.69 -6.04
C THR A 202 -8.98 -3.40 -5.26
N GLU A 203 -8.17 -2.39 -5.54
CA GLU A 203 -8.29 -1.07 -4.92
C GLU A 203 -9.49 -0.26 -5.42
N ASN A 204 -10.09 -0.66 -6.53
CA ASN A 204 -11.20 0.06 -7.15
C ASN A 204 -12.52 -0.75 -7.16
N LEU A 205 -12.69 -1.70 -6.22
CA LEU A 205 -13.89 -2.55 -6.14
C LEU A 205 -15.18 -1.78 -5.90
N GLU A 206 -15.10 -0.60 -5.29
CA GLU A 206 -16.26 0.22 -4.93
C GLU A 206 -16.79 1.09 -6.10
N ARG A 207 -16.11 1.09 -7.25
CA ARG A 207 -16.50 1.87 -8.42
C ARG A 207 -16.67 1.00 -9.67
N HIS A 208 -17.29 1.56 -10.69
CA HIS A 208 -17.29 0.97 -12.03
C HIS A 208 -15.95 1.26 -12.70
N LEU A 209 -15.23 0.20 -13.12
CA LEU A 209 -14.03 0.31 -13.96
C LEU A 209 -14.37 -0.10 -15.38
N THR A 210 -13.92 0.69 -16.33
CA THR A 210 -13.93 0.32 -17.76
C THR A 210 -12.68 -0.46 -18.14
N LEU A 211 -12.79 -1.25 -19.19
CA LEU A 211 -11.63 -1.97 -19.73
C LEU A 211 -10.53 -1.00 -20.21
N GLN A 212 -10.94 0.17 -20.71
CA GLN A 212 -10.00 1.22 -21.13
C GLN A 212 -9.19 1.75 -19.93
N GLU A 213 -9.84 2.07 -18.81
CA GLU A 213 -9.14 2.55 -17.61
C GLU A 213 -8.11 1.55 -17.09
N ILE A 214 -8.43 0.25 -17.13
CA ILE A 214 -7.51 -0.80 -16.71
C ILE A 214 -6.33 -0.91 -17.67
N ALA A 215 -6.60 -0.88 -19.00
CA ALA A 215 -5.56 -0.95 -20.03
C ALA A 215 -4.66 0.28 -20.00
N ASP A 216 -5.22 1.48 -19.83
CA ASP A 216 -4.47 2.75 -19.72
C ASP A 216 -3.59 2.77 -18.46
N PHE A 217 -4.10 2.27 -17.33
CA PHE A 217 -3.31 2.10 -16.12
C PHE A 217 -2.08 1.22 -16.37
N CYS A 218 -2.25 0.17 -17.17
CA CYS A 218 -1.17 -0.74 -17.55
C CYS A 218 -0.25 -0.19 -18.65
N GLY A 219 -0.62 0.90 -19.33
CA GLY A 219 0.12 1.47 -20.45
C GLY A 219 0.01 0.67 -21.75
N TYR A 220 -1.08 -0.10 -21.95
CA TYR A 220 -1.31 -0.95 -23.12
C TYR A 220 -2.59 -0.56 -23.85
N SER A 221 -2.64 -0.90 -25.15
CA SER A 221 -3.91 -0.87 -25.86
C SER A 221 -4.87 -1.95 -25.34
N VAL A 222 -6.17 -1.66 -25.36
CA VAL A 222 -7.21 -2.59 -24.89
C VAL A 222 -7.12 -3.98 -25.50
N PRO A 223 -6.91 -4.15 -26.83
CA PRO A 223 -6.79 -5.48 -27.44
C PRO A 223 -5.58 -6.26 -26.90
N HIS A 224 -4.41 -5.61 -26.80
CA HIS A 224 -3.18 -6.26 -26.35
C HIS A 224 -3.29 -6.65 -24.85
N PHE A 225 -3.75 -5.73 -24.01
CA PHE A 225 -3.98 -6.00 -22.59
C PHE A 225 -4.95 -7.17 -22.39
N SER A 226 -6.09 -7.17 -23.10
CA SER A 226 -7.12 -8.20 -22.95
C SER A 226 -6.63 -9.59 -23.36
N ALA A 227 -5.86 -9.68 -24.44
CA ALA A 227 -5.29 -10.93 -24.90
C ALA A 227 -4.30 -11.49 -23.87
N LEU A 228 -3.35 -10.66 -23.44
CA LEU A 228 -2.33 -11.03 -22.48
C LEU A 228 -2.93 -11.40 -21.10
N PHE A 229 -3.90 -10.61 -20.61
CA PHE A 229 -4.57 -10.87 -19.36
C PHE A 229 -5.32 -12.21 -19.40
N LYS A 230 -6.05 -12.48 -20.49
CA LYS A 230 -6.79 -13.74 -20.67
C LYS A 230 -5.86 -14.94 -20.79
N GLU A 231 -4.74 -14.80 -21.51
CA GLU A 231 -3.73 -15.85 -21.61
C GLU A 231 -3.17 -16.25 -20.24
N ARG A 232 -2.91 -15.28 -19.36
CA ARG A 232 -2.28 -15.49 -18.06
C ARG A 232 -3.25 -15.89 -16.96
N THR A 233 -4.49 -15.39 -16.98
CA THR A 233 -5.47 -15.61 -15.90
C THR A 233 -6.59 -16.59 -16.26
N GLY A 234 -6.73 -16.93 -17.54
CA GLY A 234 -7.87 -17.70 -18.05
C GLY A 234 -9.17 -16.91 -18.20
N HIS A 235 -9.19 -15.64 -17.75
CA HIS A 235 -10.39 -14.80 -17.69
C HIS A 235 -10.20 -13.50 -18.46
N SER A 236 -11.29 -12.94 -19.03
CA SER A 236 -11.21 -11.54 -19.49
C SER A 236 -11.07 -10.59 -18.30
N PRO A 237 -10.41 -9.41 -18.49
CA PRO A 237 -10.18 -8.46 -17.37
C PRO A 237 -11.45 -8.07 -16.62
N LEU A 238 -12.53 -7.72 -17.32
CA LEU A 238 -13.80 -7.34 -16.66
C LEU A 238 -14.47 -8.53 -15.96
N ASN A 239 -14.35 -9.75 -16.50
CA ASN A 239 -14.85 -10.94 -15.82
C ASN A 239 -14.07 -11.21 -14.53
N TYR A 240 -12.76 -11.08 -14.58
CA TYR A 240 -11.91 -11.19 -13.39
C TYR A 240 -12.22 -10.13 -12.34
N PHE A 241 -12.44 -8.88 -12.77
CA PHE A 241 -12.88 -7.79 -11.89
C PHE A 241 -14.23 -8.09 -11.22
N ASN A 242 -15.17 -8.67 -11.95
CA ASN A 242 -16.44 -9.12 -11.41
C ASN A 242 -16.26 -10.25 -10.38
N ILE A 243 -15.35 -11.20 -10.61
CA ILE A 243 -15.01 -12.25 -9.63
C ILE A 243 -14.48 -11.62 -8.34
N LEU A 244 -13.56 -10.64 -8.43
CA LEU A 244 -13.05 -9.92 -7.26
C LEU A 244 -14.17 -9.20 -6.49
N LYS A 245 -15.10 -8.53 -7.17
CA LYS A 245 -16.27 -7.88 -6.55
C LYS A 245 -17.16 -8.89 -5.82
N ILE A 246 -17.42 -10.05 -6.42
CA ILE A 246 -18.25 -11.08 -5.78
C ILE A 246 -17.54 -11.70 -4.58
N ARG A 247 -16.21 -11.92 -4.66
CA ARG A 247 -15.41 -12.34 -3.52
C ARG A 247 -15.52 -11.33 -2.37
N LYS A 248 -15.39 -10.04 -2.64
CA LYS A 248 -15.58 -8.99 -1.63
C LYS A 248 -17.01 -8.92 -1.11
N ALA A 249 -18.01 -9.22 -1.94
CA ALA A 249 -19.40 -9.34 -1.50
C ALA A 249 -19.57 -10.49 -0.49
N CYS A 250 -18.92 -11.64 -0.70
CA CYS A 250 -18.93 -12.74 0.27
C CYS A 250 -18.34 -12.29 1.62
N GLU A 251 -17.17 -11.64 1.62
CA GLU A 251 -16.57 -11.09 2.86
C GLU A 251 -17.54 -10.13 3.59
N LEU A 252 -18.21 -9.23 2.86
CA LEU A 252 -19.18 -8.31 3.45
C LEU A 252 -20.44 -9.03 3.98
N ILE A 253 -20.87 -10.12 3.35
CA ILE A 253 -21.98 -10.95 3.82
C ILE A 253 -21.58 -11.69 5.10
N ASP A 254 -20.36 -12.17 5.18
CA ASP A 254 -19.83 -12.95 6.30
C ASP A 254 -19.59 -12.08 7.54
N GLU A 255 -19.03 -10.89 7.33
CA GLU A 255 -18.57 -10.03 8.40
C GLU A 255 -19.61 -8.99 8.85
N THR A 256 -20.70 -8.79 8.09
CA THR A 256 -21.64 -7.70 8.36
C THR A 256 -23.10 -8.11 8.22
N SER A 257 -24.00 -7.33 8.83
CA SER A 257 -25.46 -7.42 8.65
C SER A 257 -26.00 -6.56 7.49
N MET A 258 -25.13 -6.06 6.59
CA MET A 258 -25.53 -5.17 5.50
C MET A 258 -26.57 -5.84 4.60
N LYS A 259 -27.56 -5.06 4.13
CA LYS A 259 -28.55 -5.54 3.15
C LYS A 259 -27.88 -5.71 1.78
N PHE A 260 -28.38 -6.64 0.95
CA PHE A 260 -27.79 -6.93 -0.36
C PHE A 260 -27.78 -5.73 -1.31
N ASN A 261 -28.76 -4.83 -1.22
CA ASN A 261 -28.75 -3.57 -1.97
C ASN A 261 -27.62 -2.63 -1.51
N GLN A 262 -27.31 -2.60 -0.22
CA GLN A 262 -26.18 -1.81 0.30
C GLN A 262 -24.85 -2.39 -0.15
N ILE A 263 -24.68 -3.73 -0.11
CA ILE A 263 -23.48 -4.42 -0.60
C ILE A 263 -23.31 -4.16 -2.11
N SER A 264 -24.38 -4.33 -2.88
CA SER A 264 -24.38 -4.07 -4.32
C SER A 264 -23.95 -2.63 -4.64
N SER A 265 -24.56 -1.65 -3.99
CA SER A 265 -24.22 -0.23 -4.15
C SER A 265 -22.78 0.07 -3.73
N LYS A 266 -22.34 -0.47 -2.57
CA LYS A 266 -20.96 -0.30 -2.06
C LYS A 266 -19.91 -0.84 -3.03
N LEU A 267 -20.23 -1.91 -3.75
CA LEU A 267 -19.34 -2.50 -4.75
C LEU A 267 -19.54 -1.89 -6.16
N GLY A 268 -20.19 -0.73 -6.26
CA GLY A 268 -20.32 0.01 -7.51
C GLY A 268 -21.21 -0.67 -8.57
N PHE A 269 -22.16 -1.51 -8.16
CA PHE A 269 -23.18 -2.02 -9.06
C PHE A 269 -24.38 -1.07 -9.10
N SER A 270 -24.74 -0.62 -10.28
CA SER A 270 -25.91 0.26 -10.51
C SER A 270 -27.24 -0.50 -10.43
N ASP A 271 -27.23 -1.82 -10.63
CA ASP A 271 -28.41 -2.68 -10.62
C ASP A 271 -28.22 -3.87 -9.68
N GLN A 272 -29.07 -3.95 -8.66
CA GLN A 272 -29.09 -5.05 -7.69
C GLN A 272 -29.50 -6.38 -8.32
N LEU A 273 -30.35 -6.39 -9.35
CA LEU A 273 -30.73 -7.63 -10.02
C LEU A 273 -29.56 -8.20 -10.83
N TYR A 274 -28.80 -7.31 -11.48
CA TYR A 274 -27.56 -7.71 -12.14
C TYR A 274 -26.56 -8.29 -11.15
N PHE A 275 -26.34 -7.62 -10.02
CA PHE A 275 -25.49 -8.13 -8.93
C PHE A 275 -25.92 -9.53 -8.50
N SER A 276 -27.23 -9.75 -8.24
CA SER A 276 -27.73 -11.04 -7.76
C SER A 276 -27.55 -12.17 -8.79
N ARG A 277 -27.76 -11.86 -10.09
CA ARG A 277 -27.52 -12.81 -11.18
C ARG A 277 -26.04 -13.14 -11.31
N LEU A 278 -25.17 -12.14 -11.24
CA LEU A 278 -23.73 -12.31 -11.31
C LEU A 278 -23.20 -13.12 -10.12
N PHE A 279 -23.67 -12.82 -8.91
CA PHE A 279 -23.33 -13.57 -7.70
C PHE A 279 -23.72 -15.05 -7.85
N ASN A 280 -24.95 -15.32 -8.30
CA ASN A 280 -25.41 -16.68 -8.55
C ASN A 280 -24.59 -17.41 -9.62
N SER A 281 -24.22 -16.72 -10.69
CA SER A 281 -23.38 -17.27 -11.77
C SER A 281 -21.98 -17.66 -11.29
N ILE A 282 -21.40 -16.89 -10.38
CA ILE A 282 -20.03 -17.13 -9.88
C ILE A 282 -20.02 -18.09 -8.70
N MET A 283 -20.96 -17.96 -7.77
CA MET A 283 -20.99 -18.73 -6.53
C MET A 283 -21.87 -20.00 -6.59
N GLY A 284 -22.63 -20.18 -7.68
CA GLY A 284 -23.57 -21.31 -7.83
C GLY A 284 -24.83 -21.20 -6.96
N MET A 285 -25.01 -20.09 -6.22
CA MET A 285 -26.16 -19.86 -5.35
C MET A 285 -26.45 -18.37 -5.19
N SER A 286 -27.69 -18.02 -4.79
CA SER A 286 -28.08 -16.62 -4.57
C SER A 286 -27.39 -16.04 -3.31
N PRO A 287 -27.22 -14.68 -3.22
CA PRO A 287 -26.70 -14.03 -2.02
C PRO A 287 -27.50 -14.38 -0.75
N LYS A 288 -28.82 -14.58 -0.88
CA LYS A 288 -29.68 -14.99 0.24
C LYS A 288 -29.36 -16.40 0.70
N ALA A 289 -29.26 -17.36 -0.23
CA ALA A 289 -28.90 -18.74 0.09
C ALA A 289 -27.49 -18.82 0.71
N TYR A 290 -26.54 -18.03 0.21
CA TYR A 290 -25.19 -17.95 0.76
C TYR A 290 -25.20 -17.49 2.24
N ARG A 291 -25.93 -16.40 2.56
CA ARG A 291 -26.06 -15.91 3.95
C ARG A 291 -26.71 -16.93 4.87
N THR A 292 -27.75 -17.61 4.42
CA THR A 292 -28.46 -18.62 5.24
C THR A 292 -27.56 -19.81 5.57
N ARG A 293 -26.68 -20.23 4.63
CA ARG A 293 -25.73 -21.33 4.84
C ARG A 293 -24.72 -21.07 5.97
N LEU A 294 -24.40 -19.80 6.23
CA LEU A 294 -23.48 -19.41 7.31
C LEU A 294 -24.14 -19.36 8.70
N GLN A 295 -25.46 -19.38 8.75
CA GLN A 295 -26.24 -19.34 9.99
C GLN A 295 -26.65 -20.73 10.50
N CYS A 296 -26.34 -21.77 9.73
CA CYS A 296 -26.45 -23.19 10.08
C CYS A 296 -25.09 -23.80 10.47
#